data_f94666eafb6194bef5bf85229caa37a4
#
_entry.id   f94666eafb6194bef5bf85229caa37a4
#
_cell.length_a   1.000
_cell.length_b   1.000
_cell.length_c   1.000
_cell.angle_alpha   90.00
_cell.angle_beta   90.00
_cell.angle_gamma   90.00
#
_symmetry.space_group_name_H-M   'P 1'
#
loop_
_entity.id
_entity.type
_entity.pdbx_description
1 polymer ?
#
loop_
_entity_poly.entity_id
_entity_poly.type
_entity_poly.pdbx_seq_one_letter_code
_entity_poly.pdbx_strand_id
1 'polypeptide(L)'
;PPVPGSVTVNSGAISIPIPDNTPNGVNTNLAVAGIPANATITGVRATWTMPHTWNGDMVFVLRSPNGSILNLDYYLSGTGGAGATTGFVNTTVSSAGVNALSSGTGTYTGTFRADAAAAASVPVAGPTGFTPTVTTWPPMYTPVPNGAWTLAMYDGGPADLGTLTNWSITVEYTTPGGGTGPVLSYVWSPLAGLYNNATATNPYLGTNTPTVYAAPTTFTAYTVTATDVATGCVSSSTAFVNYTPPAPAVTPTSVTMCLGDPAVR
;
A
#
# COMPACT_ATOMS: atom_id res chain seq x y z
N PRO A 1 14.59 -2.58 0.71
CA PRO A 1 13.77 -3.08 1.83
C PRO A 1 12.37 -2.48 1.77
N PRO A 2 11.33 -3.17 2.26
CA PRO A 2 9.99 -2.61 2.37
C PRO A 2 9.99 -1.31 3.17
N VAL A 3 9.18 -0.35 2.76
CA VAL A 3 9.04 0.94 3.46
C VAL A 3 7.77 0.89 4.31
N PRO A 4 7.87 1.05 5.63
CA PRO A 4 6.70 1.09 6.50
C PRO A 4 5.91 2.38 6.32
N GLY A 5 4.61 2.28 6.49
CA GLY A 5 3.67 3.39 6.49
C GLY A 5 2.49 3.11 7.40
N SER A 6 1.76 4.14 7.76
CA SER A 6 0.52 4.01 8.51
C SER A 6 -0.45 5.14 8.16
N VAL A 7 -1.74 4.83 8.25
CA VAL A 7 -2.83 5.81 8.17
C VAL A 7 -3.65 5.70 9.44
N THR A 8 -3.86 6.83 10.12
CA THR A 8 -4.75 6.93 11.27
C THR A 8 -5.86 7.93 10.96
N VAL A 9 -7.10 7.51 11.15
CA VAL A 9 -8.27 8.38 11.06
C VAL A 9 -8.94 8.44 12.44
N ASN A 10 -9.26 9.63 12.88
CA ASN A 10 -9.85 9.89 14.19
C ASN A 10 -11.19 10.58 14.03
N SER A 11 -12.18 10.21 14.86
CA SER A 11 -13.50 10.84 14.87
C SER A 11 -13.48 12.29 15.37
N GLY A 12 -12.39 12.69 16.05
CA GLY A 12 -12.42 13.85 16.91
C GLY A 12 -13.33 13.64 18.13
N ALA A 13 -13.69 14.72 18.77
CA ALA A 13 -14.65 14.68 19.88
C ALA A 13 -16.06 14.42 19.33
N ILE A 14 -16.70 13.37 19.79
CA ILE A 14 -18.08 12.98 19.48
C ILE A 14 -18.84 12.74 20.80
N SER A 15 -20.15 12.61 20.70
CA SER A 15 -21.01 12.26 21.86
C SER A 15 -22.13 11.36 21.37
N ILE A 16 -21.88 10.05 21.39
CA ILE A 16 -22.85 9.04 20.95
C ILE A 16 -23.28 8.24 22.18
N PRO A 17 -24.50 8.52 22.70
CA PRO A 17 -25.04 7.75 23.83
C PRO A 17 -25.25 6.30 23.42
N ILE A 18 -24.92 5.37 24.33
CA ILE A 18 -25.21 3.96 24.18
C ILE A 18 -26.54 3.67 24.84
N PRO A 19 -27.55 3.19 24.11
CA PRO A 19 -28.85 2.84 24.71
C PRO A 19 -28.69 1.63 25.63
N ASP A 20 -29.18 1.77 26.86
CA ASP A 20 -29.18 0.74 27.90
C ASP A 20 -29.95 -0.51 27.45
N ASN A 21 -29.37 -1.68 27.64
CA ASN A 21 -29.96 -2.99 27.38
C ASN A 21 -30.65 -3.09 26.00
N THR A 22 -30.01 -2.55 24.98
CA THR A 22 -30.60 -2.45 23.63
C THR A 22 -29.74 -3.14 22.57
N PRO A 23 -30.13 -4.33 22.10
CA PRO A 23 -29.36 -5.10 21.10
C PRO A 23 -29.19 -4.40 19.75
N ASN A 24 -30.02 -3.41 19.42
CA ASN A 24 -29.82 -2.62 18.20
C ASN A 24 -28.55 -1.78 18.25
N GLY A 25 -28.19 -1.33 19.44
CA GLY A 25 -26.95 -0.57 19.66
C GLY A 25 -26.84 0.69 18.82
N VAL A 26 -25.60 1.12 18.64
CA VAL A 26 -25.22 2.29 17.83
C VAL A 26 -24.01 1.98 16.98
N ASN A 27 -23.78 2.78 15.93
CA ASN A 27 -22.58 2.67 15.11
C ASN A 27 -22.09 4.04 14.61
N THR A 28 -20.84 4.08 14.20
CA THR A 28 -20.19 5.27 13.63
C THR A 28 -19.11 4.86 12.65
N ASN A 29 -18.83 5.71 11.67
CA ASN A 29 -17.93 5.39 10.55
C ASN A 29 -16.72 6.33 10.49
N LEU A 30 -15.58 5.81 10.09
CA LEU A 30 -14.39 6.56 9.68
C LEU A 30 -13.94 6.11 8.30
N ALA A 31 -13.66 7.06 7.42
CA ALA A 31 -13.20 6.79 6.08
C ALA A 31 -11.65 6.77 6.02
N VAL A 32 -11.08 5.59 5.85
CA VAL A 32 -9.64 5.42 5.60
C VAL A 32 -9.36 5.65 4.12
N ALA A 33 -8.34 6.44 3.82
CA ALA A 33 -7.89 6.71 2.45
C ALA A 33 -6.36 6.87 2.41
N GLY A 34 -5.80 6.76 1.21
CA GLY A 34 -4.37 7.01 0.99
C GLY A 34 -3.45 5.81 1.23
N ILE A 35 -3.98 4.63 1.51
CA ILE A 35 -3.18 3.41 1.53
C ILE A 35 -2.92 2.99 0.08
N PRO A 36 -1.64 2.86 -0.34
CA PRO A 36 -1.30 2.48 -1.71
C PRO A 36 -1.84 1.11 -2.11
N ALA A 37 -2.26 0.95 -3.36
CA ALA A 37 -2.83 -0.31 -3.85
C ALA A 37 -1.85 -1.51 -3.80
N ASN A 38 -0.54 -1.23 -3.83
CA ASN A 38 0.52 -2.22 -3.73
C ASN A 38 1.03 -2.43 -2.28
N ALA A 39 0.35 -1.84 -1.29
CA ALA A 39 0.73 -2.01 0.10
C ALA A 39 0.39 -3.40 0.63
N THR A 40 1.27 -3.94 1.46
CA THR A 40 0.99 -5.12 2.28
C THR A 40 0.61 -4.66 3.68
N ILE A 41 -0.59 -5.00 4.13
CA ILE A 41 -1.06 -4.62 5.46
C ILE A 41 -0.35 -5.47 6.52
N THR A 42 0.21 -4.79 7.51
CA THR A 42 0.96 -5.41 8.62
C THR A 42 0.21 -5.36 9.94
N GLY A 43 -0.75 -4.44 10.07
CA GLY A 43 -1.55 -4.35 11.28
C GLY A 43 -2.77 -3.45 11.12
N VAL A 44 -3.78 -3.73 11.96
CA VAL A 44 -4.96 -2.88 12.13
C VAL A 44 -5.27 -2.79 13.61
N ARG A 45 -5.65 -1.59 14.06
CA ARG A 45 -6.12 -1.37 15.43
C ARG A 45 -7.24 -0.34 15.45
N ALA A 46 -8.22 -0.60 16.31
CA ALA A 46 -9.27 0.36 16.70
C ALA A 46 -9.01 0.80 18.14
N THR A 47 -9.10 2.10 18.38
CA THR A 47 -8.94 2.69 19.73
C THR A 47 -10.14 3.56 20.03
N TRP A 48 -10.68 3.45 21.24
CA TRP A 48 -11.82 4.25 21.64
C TRP A 48 -11.73 4.72 23.09
N THR A 49 -12.46 5.78 23.39
CA THR A 49 -12.76 6.25 24.75
C THR A 49 -14.27 6.32 24.91
N MET A 50 -14.75 5.62 25.90
CA MET A 50 -16.18 5.49 26.20
C MET A 50 -16.36 5.33 27.72
N PRO A 51 -16.68 6.41 28.46
CA PRO A 51 -17.22 6.29 29.81
C PRO A 51 -18.41 5.35 29.79
N HIS A 52 -18.45 4.40 30.70
CA HIS A 52 -19.54 3.45 30.86
C HIS A 52 -19.62 3.01 32.32
N THR A 53 -20.83 2.84 32.85
CA THR A 53 -21.03 2.49 34.26
C THR A 53 -20.81 1.01 34.55
N TRP A 54 -20.86 0.15 33.53
CA TRP A 54 -20.48 -1.27 33.65
C TRP A 54 -19.88 -1.81 32.35
N ASN A 55 -18.55 -1.96 32.27
CA ASN A 55 -17.84 -2.36 31.08
C ASN A 55 -18.18 -3.79 30.62
N GLY A 56 -18.59 -4.67 31.57
CA GLY A 56 -18.88 -6.06 31.30
C GLY A 56 -20.08 -6.31 30.42
N ASP A 57 -20.95 -5.31 30.27
CA ASP A 57 -22.19 -5.42 29.47
C ASP A 57 -21.97 -5.00 28.00
N MET A 58 -20.76 -4.54 27.68
CA MET A 58 -20.48 -4.03 26.36
C MET A 58 -20.09 -5.10 25.34
N VAL A 59 -20.57 -4.90 24.12
CA VAL A 59 -20.14 -5.65 22.93
C VAL A 59 -19.70 -4.66 21.87
N PHE A 60 -18.51 -4.88 21.30
CA PHE A 60 -17.96 -4.08 20.22
C PHE A 60 -17.64 -4.94 19.01
N VAL A 61 -18.02 -4.49 17.84
CA VAL A 61 -17.62 -5.09 16.57
C VAL A 61 -17.06 -4.04 15.62
N LEU A 62 -16.16 -4.46 14.75
CA LEU A 62 -15.59 -3.64 13.70
C LEU A 62 -15.97 -4.21 12.34
N ARG A 63 -16.58 -3.40 11.48
CA ARG A 63 -16.82 -3.74 10.07
C ARG A 63 -15.81 -3.01 9.19
N SER A 64 -15.16 -3.77 8.34
CA SER A 64 -14.20 -3.26 7.37
C SER A 64 -14.88 -2.81 6.06
N PRO A 65 -14.17 -2.08 5.18
CA PRO A 65 -14.70 -1.62 3.89
C PRO A 65 -15.18 -2.75 2.96
N ASN A 66 -14.61 -3.94 3.08
CA ASN A 66 -15.03 -5.10 2.28
C ASN A 66 -16.28 -5.82 2.83
N GLY A 67 -16.85 -5.33 3.96
CA GLY A 67 -18.02 -5.90 4.59
C GLY A 67 -17.74 -6.97 5.66
N SER A 68 -16.48 -7.39 5.84
CA SER A 68 -16.11 -8.32 6.92
C SER A 68 -16.33 -7.68 8.29
N ILE A 69 -16.86 -8.46 9.25
CA ILE A 69 -17.16 -8.00 10.60
C ILE A 69 -16.43 -8.88 11.61
N LEU A 70 -15.62 -8.25 12.46
CA LEU A 70 -14.84 -8.90 13.52
C LEU A 70 -15.37 -8.45 14.89
N ASN A 71 -15.57 -9.40 15.80
CA ASN A 71 -15.87 -9.09 17.20
C ASN A 71 -14.58 -8.62 17.89
N LEU A 72 -14.61 -7.40 18.44
CA LEU A 72 -13.50 -6.81 19.18
C LEU A 72 -13.58 -7.13 20.67
N ASP A 73 -14.78 -7.02 21.24
CA ASP A 73 -15.08 -7.32 22.63
C ASP A 73 -16.47 -7.94 22.73
N TYR A 74 -16.57 -8.98 23.51
CA TYR A 74 -17.82 -9.65 23.83
C TYR A 74 -17.92 -9.86 25.33
N TYR A 75 -18.56 -8.91 26.02
CA TYR A 75 -18.77 -8.97 27.47
C TYR A 75 -17.45 -9.21 28.23
N LEU A 76 -16.40 -8.46 27.92
CA LEU A 76 -15.05 -8.63 28.46
C LEU A 76 -14.58 -10.10 28.34
N SER A 77 -14.55 -10.60 27.10
CA SER A 77 -14.15 -11.99 26.78
C SER A 77 -15.08 -13.04 27.39
N GLY A 78 -16.37 -12.74 27.46
CA GLY A 78 -17.41 -13.65 27.96
C GLY A 78 -17.47 -13.81 29.49
N THR A 79 -16.74 -12.98 30.24
CA THR A 79 -16.70 -13.05 31.69
C THR A 79 -17.74 -12.15 32.37
N GLY A 80 -18.38 -11.25 31.61
CA GLY A 80 -19.28 -10.21 32.16
C GLY A 80 -18.56 -9.18 33.03
N GLY A 81 -17.26 -9.31 33.15
CA GLY A 81 -16.36 -8.44 33.90
C GLY A 81 -16.68 -8.35 35.39
N ALA A 82 -15.72 -8.58 36.23
CA ALA A 82 -15.86 -8.29 37.65
C ALA A 82 -15.70 -6.79 37.89
N GLY A 83 -16.79 -6.02 37.73
CA GLY A 83 -16.93 -4.72 38.39
C GLY A 83 -16.06 -3.58 37.88
N ALA A 84 -15.80 -3.47 36.60
CA ALA A 84 -15.21 -2.25 36.06
C ALA A 84 -16.33 -1.24 35.75
N THR A 85 -16.41 -0.22 36.57
CA THR A 85 -17.42 0.88 36.50
C THR A 85 -16.85 2.18 35.95
N THR A 86 -15.68 2.13 35.32
CA THR A 86 -14.89 3.32 34.95
C THR A 86 -14.77 3.56 33.46
N GLY A 87 -15.40 2.70 32.65
CA GLY A 87 -15.39 2.82 31.20
C GLY A 87 -14.06 2.43 30.53
N PHE A 88 -13.97 2.79 29.30
CA PHE A 88 -12.83 2.55 28.41
C PHE A 88 -12.13 3.87 28.10
N VAL A 89 -10.83 3.94 28.32
CA VAL A 89 -10.04 5.16 28.05
C VAL A 89 -8.85 4.82 27.16
N ASN A 90 -8.86 5.31 25.94
CA ASN A 90 -7.86 4.97 24.93
C ASN A 90 -7.63 3.45 24.82
N THR A 91 -8.70 2.70 24.97
CA THR A 91 -8.71 1.25 24.87
C THR A 91 -8.47 0.87 23.42
N THR A 92 -7.43 0.07 23.18
CA THR A 92 -7.06 -0.34 21.84
C THR A 92 -7.26 -1.84 21.67
N VAL A 93 -7.96 -2.26 20.60
CA VAL A 93 -7.98 -3.64 20.16
C VAL A 93 -7.21 -3.72 18.84
N SER A 94 -6.21 -4.60 18.79
CA SER A 94 -5.22 -4.64 17.73
C SER A 94 -5.01 -6.04 17.20
N SER A 95 -4.66 -6.14 15.91
CA SER A 95 -4.18 -7.38 15.29
C SER A 95 -2.88 -7.92 15.91
N ALA A 96 -2.13 -7.06 16.59
CA ALA A 96 -0.93 -7.41 17.35
C ALA A 96 -1.19 -7.55 18.86
N GLY A 97 -2.45 -7.37 19.32
CA GLY A 97 -2.82 -7.51 20.71
C GLY A 97 -2.66 -8.96 21.20
N VAL A 98 -2.15 -9.12 22.42
CA VAL A 98 -1.87 -10.45 23.02
C VAL A 98 -2.86 -10.77 24.13
N ASN A 99 -3.10 -9.81 25.02
CA ASN A 99 -3.93 -9.99 26.20
C ASN A 99 -5.41 -9.82 25.87
N ALA A 100 -6.27 -10.63 26.50
CA ALA A 100 -7.71 -10.44 26.40
C ALA A 100 -8.14 -9.16 27.11
N LEU A 101 -9.26 -8.57 26.70
CA LEU A 101 -9.84 -7.41 27.37
C LEU A 101 -10.17 -7.72 28.85
N SER A 102 -10.60 -8.94 29.15
CA SER A 102 -10.84 -9.43 30.51
C SER A 102 -9.65 -9.36 31.45
N SER A 103 -8.42 -9.24 30.92
CA SER A 103 -7.21 -9.05 31.74
C SER A 103 -7.01 -7.60 32.21
N GLY A 104 -7.81 -6.65 31.70
CA GLY A 104 -7.83 -5.27 32.18
C GLY A 104 -8.45 -5.16 33.57
N THR A 105 -8.06 -4.14 34.31
CA THR A 105 -8.62 -3.82 35.63
C THR A 105 -8.84 -2.33 35.78
N GLY A 106 -9.89 -1.92 36.47
CA GLY A 106 -10.25 -0.53 36.67
C GLY A 106 -10.69 0.13 35.34
N THR A 107 -10.15 1.30 35.03
CA THR A 107 -10.33 1.92 33.71
C THR A 107 -9.57 1.12 32.66
N TYR A 108 -10.28 0.57 31.69
CA TYR A 108 -9.65 -0.24 30.64
C TYR A 108 -8.82 0.66 29.73
N THR A 109 -7.53 0.59 29.91
CA THR A 109 -6.52 1.31 29.12
C THR A 109 -5.45 0.34 28.64
N GLY A 110 -5.01 0.47 27.39
CA GLY A 110 -3.94 -0.37 26.84
C GLY A 110 -4.34 -1.06 25.54
N THR A 111 -3.52 -2.05 25.16
CA THR A 111 -3.69 -2.79 23.89
C THR A 111 -4.06 -4.23 24.17
N PHE A 112 -5.16 -4.66 23.57
CA PHE A 112 -5.75 -5.97 23.77
C PHE A 112 -5.94 -6.67 22.42
N ARG A 113 -6.10 -8.00 22.45
CA ARG A 113 -6.51 -8.77 21.29
C ARG A 113 -8.03 -8.69 21.10
N ALA A 114 -8.50 -8.92 19.87
CA ALA A 114 -9.91 -9.11 19.61
C ALA A 114 -10.40 -10.44 20.23
N ASP A 115 -11.60 -10.44 20.78
CA ASP A 115 -12.18 -11.66 21.40
C ASP A 115 -12.44 -12.75 20.39
N ALA A 116 -12.88 -12.41 19.18
CA ALA A 116 -13.06 -13.37 18.10
C ALA A 116 -11.78 -14.14 17.73
N ALA A 117 -10.60 -13.53 17.96
CA ALA A 117 -9.31 -14.19 17.72
C ALA A 117 -8.90 -15.18 18.84
N ALA A 118 -9.62 -15.18 19.96
CA ALA A 118 -9.22 -15.94 21.15
C ALA A 118 -9.96 -17.26 21.33
N ALA A 119 -11.15 -17.43 20.75
CA ALA A 119 -11.98 -18.55 21.12
C ALA A 119 -12.93 -19.03 20.02
N ALA A 120 -12.79 -20.28 19.68
CA ALA A 120 -13.87 -21.06 19.06
C ALA A 120 -15.15 -21.17 19.92
N SER A 121 -15.16 -20.62 21.13
CA SER A 121 -16.21 -20.78 22.14
C SER A 121 -16.93 -19.48 22.54
N VAL A 122 -16.50 -18.32 22.07
CA VAL A 122 -17.23 -17.06 22.33
C VAL A 122 -18.39 -16.98 21.36
N PRO A 123 -19.64 -16.86 21.83
CA PRO A 123 -20.77 -16.58 20.96
C PRO A 123 -20.54 -15.30 20.19
N VAL A 124 -20.55 -15.39 18.89
CA VAL A 124 -20.20 -14.27 18.01
C VAL A 124 -21.45 -13.39 17.89
N ALA A 125 -21.60 -12.39 18.74
CA ALA A 125 -22.69 -11.44 18.70
C ALA A 125 -22.20 -10.02 18.39
N GLY A 126 -23.08 -9.22 17.82
CA GLY A 126 -22.90 -7.80 17.57
C GLY A 126 -24.25 -7.10 17.56
N PRO A 127 -24.29 -5.77 17.44
CA PRO A 127 -25.53 -5.03 17.26
C PRO A 127 -26.34 -5.56 16.07
N THR A 128 -27.63 -5.30 16.06
CA THR A 128 -28.51 -5.69 14.95
C THR A 128 -27.95 -5.20 13.61
N GLY A 129 -27.75 -6.14 12.67
CA GLY A 129 -27.13 -5.86 11.35
C GLY A 129 -25.59 -5.89 11.34
N PHE A 130 -24.97 -6.21 12.46
CA PHE A 130 -23.51 -6.31 12.59
C PHE A 130 -23.07 -7.67 13.16
N THR A 131 -23.68 -8.73 12.70
CA THR A 131 -23.25 -10.09 13.07
C THR A 131 -21.85 -10.37 12.55
N PRO A 132 -20.88 -10.73 13.40
CA PRO A 132 -19.53 -11.05 12.98
C PRO A 132 -19.49 -12.16 11.94
N THR A 133 -18.65 -11.95 10.92
CA THR A 133 -18.50 -12.86 9.78
C THR A 133 -17.12 -13.51 9.72
N VAL A 134 -16.17 -12.97 10.49
CA VAL A 134 -14.78 -13.46 10.54
C VAL A 134 -14.29 -13.54 11.98
N THR A 135 -13.31 -14.40 12.22
CA THR A 135 -12.71 -14.63 13.54
C THR A 135 -11.24 -14.19 13.61
N THR A 136 -10.69 -13.68 12.51
CA THR A 136 -9.29 -13.24 12.41
C THR A 136 -9.20 -11.93 11.66
N TRP A 137 -8.09 -11.19 11.84
CA TRP A 137 -7.87 -9.90 11.23
C TRP A 137 -7.62 -9.92 9.71
N PRO A 138 -6.89 -10.90 9.11
CA PRO A 138 -6.55 -10.85 7.70
C PRO A 138 -7.73 -10.64 6.73
N PRO A 139 -8.90 -11.25 6.91
CA PRO A 139 -10.07 -10.98 6.06
C PRO A 139 -10.59 -9.54 6.15
N MET A 140 -10.28 -8.82 7.23
CA MET A 140 -10.76 -7.45 7.46
C MET A 140 -10.12 -6.44 6.49
N TYR A 141 -8.94 -6.73 5.94
CA TYR A 141 -8.16 -5.79 5.13
C TYR A 141 -7.73 -6.32 3.76
N THR A 142 -8.27 -7.45 3.34
CA THR A 142 -8.05 -8.02 2.01
C THR A 142 -9.26 -7.72 1.12
N PRO A 143 -9.13 -7.20 -0.12
CA PRO A 143 -7.89 -6.89 -0.82
C PRO A 143 -7.27 -5.53 -0.48
N VAL A 144 -8.04 -4.51 -0.11
CA VAL A 144 -7.52 -3.16 0.23
C VAL A 144 -8.37 -2.54 1.34
N PRO A 145 -7.76 -1.97 2.38
CA PRO A 145 -8.46 -1.45 3.54
C PRO A 145 -8.94 0.01 3.38
N ASN A 146 -8.78 0.64 2.22
CA ASN A 146 -9.36 1.97 1.96
C ASN A 146 -10.89 1.89 1.90
N GLY A 147 -11.55 2.87 2.49
CA GLY A 147 -13.00 2.95 2.55
C GLY A 147 -13.53 3.17 3.97
N ALA A 148 -14.82 2.95 4.16
CA ALA A 148 -15.48 3.16 5.44
C ALA A 148 -15.27 1.97 6.39
N TRP A 149 -14.66 2.24 7.53
CA TRP A 149 -14.61 1.36 8.68
C TRP A 149 -15.72 1.76 9.67
N THR A 150 -16.48 0.80 10.17
CA THR A 150 -17.60 1.04 11.09
C THR A 150 -17.29 0.39 12.43
N LEU A 151 -17.28 1.19 13.50
CA LEU A 151 -17.34 0.70 14.86
C LEU A 151 -18.80 0.64 15.27
N ALA A 152 -19.29 -0.53 15.65
CA ALA A 152 -20.64 -0.73 16.15
C ALA A 152 -20.59 -1.39 17.53
N MET A 153 -21.52 -0.98 18.40
CA MET A 153 -21.52 -1.42 19.79
C MET A 153 -22.92 -1.43 20.37
N TYR A 154 -23.13 -2.26 21.38
CA TYR A 154 -24.35 -2.24 22.21
C TYR A 154 -24.04 -2.58 23.65
N ASP A 155 -24.93 -2.15 24.53
CA ASP A 155 -25.02 -2.53 25.93
C ASP A 155 -26.04 -3.67 26.05
N GLY A 156 -25.64 -4.79 26.63
CA GLY A 156 -26.49 -5.98 26.82
C GLY A 156 -26.98 -6.17 28.26
N GLY A 157 -26.62 -5.29 29.17
CA GLY A 157 -27.06 -5.32 30.56
C GLY A 157 -28.03 -4.16 30.90
N PRO A 158 -28.85 -4.30 31.92
CA PRO A 158 -29.77 -3.25 32.35
C PRO A 158 -29.14 -2.28 33.36
N ALA A 159 -29.63 -1.04 33.40
CA ALA A 159 -29.33 -0.01 34.38
C ALA A 159 -27.94 0.66 34.28
N ASP A 160 -27.32 0.54 33.14
CA ASP A 160 -25.99 1.11 32.86
C ASP A 160 -26.04 2.16 31.76
N LEU A 161 -25.13 3.13 31.82
CA LEU A 161 -25.09 4.26 30.90
C LEU A 161 -23.66 4.43 30.33
N GLY A 162 -23.60 4.67 29.04
CA GLY A 162 -22.34 4.95 28.36
C GLY A 162 -22.47 5.99 27.25
N THR A 163 -21.34 6.58 26.89
CA THR A 163 -21.24 7.51 25.76
C THR A 163 -19.89 7.32 25.06
N LEU A 164 -19.90 7.03 23.77
CA LEU A 164 -18.69 7.05 22.98
C LEU A 164 -18.27 8.49 22.74
N THR A 165 -17.08 8.87 23.23
CA THR A 165 -16.57 10.25 23.16
C THR A 165 -15.54 10.47 22.08
N ASN A 166 -14.81 9.43 21.67
CA ASN A 166 -13.96 9.41 20.49
C ASN A 166 -13.60 7.98 20.09
N TRP A 167 -13.21 7.81 18.84
CA TRP A 167 -12.55 6.60 18.39
C TRP A 167 -11.65 6.85 17.19
N SER A 168 -10.74 5.94 16.92
CA SER A 168 -9.86 5.99 15.77
C SER A 168 -9.62 4.60 15.20
N ILE A 169 -9.29 4.57 13.91
CA ILE A 169 -8.79 3.39 13.22
C ILE A 169 -7.40 3.69 12.69
N THR A 170 -6.46 2.78 12.93
CA THR A 170 -5.11 2.85 12.38
C THR A 170 -4.87 1.61 11.55
N VAL A 171 -4.38 1.80 10.32
CA VAL A 171 -3.93 0.73 9.43
C VAL A 171 -2.44 0.90 9.21
N GLU A 172 -1.68 -0.12 9.54
CA GLU A 172 -0.23 -0.19 9.35
C GLU A 172 0.08 -1.05 8.12
N TYR A 173 1.03 -0.63 7.33
CA TYR A 173 1.37 -1.31 6.09
C TYR A 173 2.85 -1.16 5.74
N THR A 174 3.31 -1.99 4.83
CA THR A 174 4.55 -1.78 4.10
C THR A 174 4.26 -1.67 2.62
N THR A 175 4.94 -0.75 1.95
CA THR A 175 5.02 -0.76 0.49
C THR A 175 6.28 -1.48 0.04
N PRO A 176 6.27 -2.12 -1.14
CA PRO A 176 7.52 -2.52 -1.75
C PRO A 176 8.43 -1.29 -1.74
N GLY A 177 9.58 -1.39 -1.10
CA GLY A 177 10.54 -0.31 -1.15
C GLY A 177 10.74 0.01 -2.63
N GLY A 178 10.44 1.24 -3.03
CA GLY A 178 11.00 1.79 -4.23
C GLY A 178 12.50 1.81 -3.99
N GLY A 179 13.14 0.68 -4.20
CA GLY A 179 14.54 0.68 -4.50
C GLY A 179 14.64 1.66 -5.66
N THR A 180 15.39 2.72 -5.52
CA THR A 180 15.98 3.34 -6.68
C THR A 180 16.44 2.12 -7.48
N GLY A 181 15.79 1.88 -8.62
CA GLY A 181 16.15 0.76 -9.47
C GLY A 181 17.66 0.76 -9.60
N PRO A 182 18.30 -0.36 -9.89
CA PRO A 182 19.76 -0.44 -9.88
C PRO A 182 20.29 0.80 -10.59
N VAL A 183 21.17 1.55 -9.94
CA VAL A 183 21.84 2.67 -10.58
C VAL A 183 22.76 2.04 -11.61
N LEU A 184 22.32 2.03 -12.86
CA LEU A 184 23.03 1.37 -13.95
C LEU A 184 24.01 2.36 -14.57
N SER A 185 25.25 1.90 -14.75
CA SER A 185 26.25 2.52 -15.61
C SER A 185 26.24 1.82 -16.95
N TYR A 186 26.15 2.59 -18.06
CA TYR A 186 26.08 2.07 -19.40
C TYR A 186 27.34 2.42 -20.18
N VAL A 187 27.98 1.42 -20.79
CA VAL A 187 29.12 1.61 -21.68
C VAL A 187 28.85 0.90 -23.02
N TRP A 188 29.05 1.62 -24.09
CA TRP A 188 28.86 1.12 -25.45
C TRP A 188 30.17 0.81 -26.12
N SER A 189 30.24 -0.26 -26.92
CA SER A 189 31.40 -0.67 -27.70
C SER A 189 30.99 -1.33 -29.02
N PRO A 190 31.81 -1.23 -30.10
CA PRO A 190 32.98 -0.39 -30.22
C PRO A 190 32.67 1.09 -30.24
N LEU A 191 33.62 1.97 -29.91
CA LEU A 191 33.40 3.44 -29.88
C LEU A 191 33.29 4.06 -31.30
N ALA A 192 33.93 3.44 -32.29
CA ALA A 192 33.95 3.93 -33.65
C ALA A 192 32.54 4.05 -34.24
N GLY A 193 32.18 5.23 -34.75
CA GLY A 193 30.87 5.49 -35.34
C GLY A 193 29.76 5.72 -34.33
N LEU A 194 30.05 5.86 -33.01
CA LEU A 194 29.14 6.26 -32.00
C LEU A 194 29.27 7.75 -31.60
N TYR A 195 28.16 8.37 -31.33
CA TYR A 195 28.05 9.81 -31.03
C TYR A 195 27.06 10.07 -29.91
N ASN A 196 27.25 11.20 -29.22
CA ASN A 196 26.34 11.68 -28.16
C ASN A 196 25.16 12.50 -28.72
N ASN A 197 25.10 12.76 -30.04
CA ASN A 197 24.06 13.54 -30.69
C ASN A 197 23.66 12.96 -32.06
N ALA A 198 22.43 13.22 -32.47
CA ALA A 198 21.83 12.71 -33.71
C ALA A 198 22.51 13.23 -34.99
N THR A 199 23.24 14.36 -34.92
CA THR A 199 23.95 14.95 -36.05
C THR A 199 25.35 14.35 -36.29
N ALA A 200 25.75 13.38 -35.48
CA ALA A 200 27.06 12.71 -35.54
C ALA A 200 28.26 13.67 -35.49
N THR A 201 28.15 14.77 -34.75
CA THR A 201 29.19 15.79 -34.61
C THR A 201 29.96 15.72 -33.29
N ASN A 202 29.41 15.02 -32.27
CA ASN A 202 29.99 14.86 -30.95
C ASN A 202 30.31 13.37 -30.70
N PRO A 203 31.55 12.89 -30.91
CA PRO A 203 31.91 11.50 -30.72
C PRO A 203 31.67 11.00 -29.32
N TYR A 204 31.15 9.78 -29.18
CA TYR A 204 31.06 9.08 -27.93
C TYR A 204 32.41 8.56 -27.48
N LEU A 205 32.81 8.86 -26.23
CA LEU A 205 34.15 8.54 -25.70
C LEU A 205 34.11 7.47 -24.58
N GLY A 206 33.06 6.67 -24.50
CA GLY A 206 32.94 5.62 -23.47
C GLY A 206 32.39 6.10 -22.13
N THR A 207 31.79 7.28 -22.06
CA THR A 207 31.17 7.82 -20.84
C THR A 207 29.84 7.13 -20.55
N ASN A 208 29.45 7.10 -19.27
CA ASN A 208 28.17 6.53 -18.86
C ASN A 208 27.01 7.27 -19.52
N THR A 209 26.30 6.60 -20.43
CA THR A 209 25.06 7.11 -21.03
C THR A 209 24.14 5.96 -21.49
N PRO A 210 22.84 5.99 -21.23
CA PRO A 210 21.89 4.99 -21.70
C PRO A 210 21.62 5.08 -23.20
N THR A 211 21.98 6.16 -23.86
CA THR A 211 21.65 6.41 -25.25
C THR A 211 22.86 6.95 -26.02
N VAL A 212 23.11 6.38 -27.20
CA VAL A 212 24.06 6.87 -28.19
C VAL A 212 23.43 6.85 -29.57
N TYR A 213 24.02 7.60 -30.49
CA TYR A 213 23.63 7.64 -31.91
C TYR A 213 24.72 6.95 -32.74
N ALA A 214 24.31 6.09 -33.66
CA ALA A 214 25.27 5.32 -34.49
C ALA A 214 25.26 5.82 -35.94
N ALA A 215 26.45 6.12 -36.45
CA ALA A 215 26.70 6.45 -37.84
C ALA A 215 27.98 5.71 -38.32
N PRO A 216 27.93 4.38 -38.40
CA PRO A 216 29.09 3.58 -38.87
C PRO A 216 29.30 3.70 -40.38
N THR A 217 30.52 3.48 -40.85
CA THR A 217 30.87 3.46 -42.26
C THR A 217 30.84 2.06 -42.86
N THR A 218 30.60 1.03 -42.03
CA THR A 218 30.43 -0.37 -42.42
C THR A 218 29.37 -1.01 -41.52
N PHE A 219 28.87 -2.18 -41.93
CA PHE A 219 27.99 -2.97 -41.02
C PHE A 219 28.71 -3.21 -39.69
N THR A 220 28.11 -2.77 -38.61
CA THR A 220 28.72 -2.79 -37.27
C THR A 220 27.74 -3.30 -36.21
N ALA A 221 28.23 -4.19 -35.35
CA ALA A 221 27.53 -4.64 -34.15
C ALA A 221 27.99 -3.77 -32.97
N TYR A 222 27.05 -3.13 -32.30
CA TYR A 222 27.30 -2.35 -31.09
C TYR A 222 26.71 -3.06 -29.89
N THR A 223 27.54 -3.23 -28.86
CA THR A 223 27.11 -3.84 -27.59
C THR A 223 27.07 -2.79 -26.50
N VAL A 224 25.92 -2.70 -25.81
CA VAL A 224 25.82 -1.96 -24.56
C VAL A 224 26.04 -2.91 -23.39
N THR A 225 26.88 -2.51 -22.45
CA THR A 225 27.07 -3.19 -21.18
C THR A 225 26.50 -2.32 -20.09
N ALA A 226 25.51 -2.83 -19.37
CA ALA A 226 24.90 -2.20 -18.18
C ALA A 226 25.48 -2.86 -16.93
N THR A 227 26.04 -2.05 -16.03
CA THR A 227 26.58 -2.50 -14.76
C THR A 227 25.78 -1.87 -13.61
N ASP A 228 25.24 -2.67 -12.70
CA ASP A 228 24.68 -2.17 -11.45
C ASP A 228 25.83 -1.65 -10.56
N VAL A 229 25.82 -0.36 -10.29
CA VAL A 229 26.90 0.32 -9.54
C VAL A 229 27.01 -0.20 -8.10
N ALA A 230 25.90 -0.67 -7.52
CA ALA A 230 25.87 -1.13 -6.13
C ALA A 230 26.35 -2.58 -5.97
N THR A 231 26.00 -3.44 -6.92
CA THR A 231 26.27 -4.90 -6.81
C THR A 231 27.38 -5.37 -7.72
N GLY A 232 27.75 -4.57 -8.75
CA GLY A 232 28.70 -4.98 -9.79
C GLY A 232 28.13 -6.00 -10.80
N CYS A 233 26.83 -6.34 -10.69
CA CYS A 233 26.19 -7.24 -11.66
C CYS A 233 26.17 -6.62 -13.05
N VAL A 234 26.51 -7.43 -14.07
CA VAL A 234 26.67 -6.99 -15.45
C VAL A 234 25.67 -7.69 -16.35
N SER A 235 25.04 -6.93 -17.27
CA SER A 235 24.22 -7.43 -18.36
C SER A 235 24.60 -6.73 -19.66
N SER A 236 24.46 -7.40 -20.81
CA SER A 236 24.77 -6.79 -22.10
C SER A 236 23.71 -7.11 -23.15
N SER A 237 23.59 -6.19 -24.13
CA SER A 237 22.73 -6.35 -25.29
C SER A 237 23.44 -5.81 -26.53
N THR A 238 23.20 -6.43 -27.70
CA THR A 238 23.85 -6.06 -28.96
C THR A 238 22.83 -5.61 -29.99
N ALA A 239 23.09 -4.48 -30.63
CA ALA A 239 22.35 -3.95 -31.75
C ALA A 239 23.21 -3.96 -33.03
N PHE A 240 22.61 -4.31 -34.15
CA PHE A 240 23.27 -4.33 -35.46
C PHE A 240 22.84 -3.12 -36.29
N VAL A 241 23.79 -2.35 -36.77
CA VAL A 241 23.55 -1.16 -37.59
C VAL A 241 24.09 -1.39 -39.00
N ASN A 242 23.20 -1.34 -39.98
CA ASN A 242 23.56 -1.42 -41.40
C ASN A 242 24.06 -0.05 -41.88
N TYR A 243 25.14 -0.04 -42.64
CA TYR A 243 25.57 1.12 -43.38
C TYR A 243 24.90 1.10 -44.74
N THR A 244 24.20 2.17 -45.10
CA THR A 244 23.72 2.40 -46.47
C THR A 244 24.61 3.48 -47.07
N PRO A 245 25.52 3.13 -48.01
CA PRO A 245 26.33 4.14 -48.69
C PRO A 245 25.41 5.15 -49.37
N PRO A 246 25.75 6.43 -49.39
CA PRO A 246 25.06 7.37 -50.25
C PRO A 246 25.22 6.92 -51.71
N ALA A 247 24.14 7.00 -52.48
CA ALA A 247 24.21 6.69 -53.91
C ALA A 247 25.33 7.51 -54.56
N PRO A 248 26.23 6.89 -55.34
CA PRO A 248 27.30 7.64 -55.99
C PRO A 248 26.71 8.73 -56.88
N ALA A 249 27.02 9.99 -56.59
CA ALA A 249 26.70 11.07 -57.48
C ALA A 249 27.59 11.00 -58.70
N VAL A 250 27.06 10.52 -59.80
CA VAL A 250 27.75 10.53 -61.09
C VAL A 250 27.45 11.89 -61.72
N THR A 251 28.37 12.80 -61.58
CA THR A 251 28.30 14.09 -62.30
C THR A 251 29.30 13.97 -63.47
N PRO A 252 28.83 13.89 -64.71
CA PRO A 252 29.76 13.94 -65.85
C PRO A 252 30.48 15.27 -65.88
N THR A 253 31.79 15.26 -65.89
CA THR A 253 32.63 16.48 -65.91
C THR A 253 32.59 17.21 -67.23
N SER A 254 32.17 16.54 -68.28
CA SER A 254 31.89 17.15 -69.60
C SER A 254 31.04 16.18 -70.44
N VAL A 255 30.08 16.73 -71.20
CA VAL A 255 29.35 16.01 -72.23
C VAL A 255 29.64 16.72 -73.56
N THR A 256 30.32 16.03 -74.47
CA THR A 256 30.49 16.52 -75.84
C THR A 256 29.31 16.00 -76.64
N MET A 257 28.43 16.90 -77.06
CA MET A 257 27.28 16.60 -77.91
C MET A 257 27.56 16.97 -79.35
N CYS A 258 27.30 16.10 -80.31
CA CYS A 258 27.26 16.42 -81.72
C CYS A 258 25.94 17.11 -82.07
N LEU A 259 25.96 17.99 -83.02
CA LEU A 259 24.77 18.69 -83.48
C LEU A 259 23.72 17.69 -83.96
N GLY A 260 22.60 17.57 -83.26
CA GLY A 260 21.49 16.65 -83.55
C GLY A 260 21.31 15.52 -82.50
N ASP A 261 22.16 15.39 -81.45
CA ASP A 261 21.97 14.42 -80.35
C ASP A 261 20.85 14.85 -79.43
N PRO A 262 20.03 13.94 -78.91
CA PRO A 262 19.04 14.27 -77.89
C PRO A 262 19.72 14.64 -76.59
N ALA A 263 19.23 15.67 -75.89
CA ALA A 263 19.75 16.09 -74.60
C ALA A 263 19.68 14.94 -73.57
N VAL A 264 20.84 14.58 -73.01
CA VAL A 264 20.91 13.62 -71.87
C VAL A 264 20.42 14.37 -70.63
N ARG A 265 19.37 13.85 -70.02
CA ARG A 265 18.84 14.34 -68.74
C ARG A 265 19.44 13.55 -67.56
#